data_28e00726381688ddc999ed1e5e27ecb5
#
_entry.id   28e00726381688ddc999ed1e5e27ecb5
#
_cell.length_a   1.000
_cell.length_b   1.000
_cell.length_c   1.000
_cell.angle_alpha   90.00
_cell.angle_beta   90.00
_cell.angle_gamma   90.00
#
_symmetry.space_group_name_H-M   'P 1'
#
loop_
_entity.id
_entity.type
_entity.pdbx_description
1 polymer ?
#
loop_
_entity_poly.entity_id
_entity_poly.type
_entity_poly.pdbx_seq_one_letter_code
_entity_poly.pdbx_strand_id
1 'polypeptide(L)'
;MESNPRKSIGGIEMEATVSKTKVKRKSEKLTIGRIVLIVLLTFLALVTLIPFFWMLSASFKTNNEVFTVPIQWVPKTWHPENYSVIWDRIPLLTFFKNTAFLSIIITLIQLLTSSFAAYGFSKMHFKGRDTLFLAYIGTIAVPWQSYMIPQFIMMRQFKLTDTLWSLVLLQAFSAFGVFLLKQYYSSIPDELCESARIDGLSEWGIYRRIILPLTKPALASLTIITFVNTWNDYMGPFIYLSSTENKTIQLGLKMFVGLFDAEYALIMAASVVSILPVGIVFLMMQKYFVEGIATSGMKG
;
A
#
# COMPACT_ATOMS: atom_id res chain seq x y z
N MET A 1 35.60 77.39 -18.08
CA MET A 1 36.46 76.47 -18.81
C MET A 1 36.55 75.22 -17.91
N GLU A 2 36.04 74.19 -18.21
CA GLU A 2 35.65 73.29 -19.25
C GLU A 2 34.87 72.15 -18.63
N SER A 3 33.77 71.82 -19.24
CA SER A 3 32.80 70.77 -18.93
C SER A 3 33.36 69.38 -19.17
N ASN A 4 33.02 68.46 -18.28
CA ASN A 4 33.15 67.00 -18.60
C ASN A 4 31.78 66.31 -18.43
N PRO A 5 31.18 65.80 -19.49
CA PRO A 5 29.89 65.10 -19.42
C PRO A 5 30.08 63.65 -19.06
N ARG A 6 29.50 63.20 -17.90
CA ARG A 6 29.35 61.78 -17.60
C ARG A 6 28.29 61.15 -18.50
N LYS A 7 28.70 60.19 -19.33
CA LYS A 7 27.82 59.29 -20.05
C LYS A 7 27.04 58.39 -19.10
N SER A 8 25.73 58.52 -19.09
CA SER A 8 24.81 57.56 -18.49
C SER A 8 24.75 56.27 -19.32
N ILE A 9 25.08 55.16 -18.73
CA ILE A 9 24.91 53.85 -19.33
C ILE A 9 23.47 53.42 -18.98
N GLY A 10 22.66 53.18 -20.03
CA GLY A 10 21.24 52.86 -19.97
C GLY A 10 20.93 51.59 -19.15
N GLY A 11 20.03 51.76 -18.20
CA GLY A 11 19.39 50.64 -17.51
C GLY A 11 18.49 49.87 -18.44
N ILE A 12 18.81 48.63 -18.66
CA ILE A 12 17.88 47.66 -19.27
C ILE A 12 17.07 47.09 -18.12
N GLU A 13 15.87 47.61 -17.91
CA GLU A 13 14.84 47.00 -17.09
C GLU A 13 14.33 45.77 -17.84
N MET A 14 14.74 44.58 -17.39
CA MET A 14 14.23 43.32 -17.87
C MET A 14 12.93 43.01 -17.12
N GLU A 15 11.79 43.56 -17.62
CA GLU A 15 10.45 43.10 -17.21
C GLU A 15 10.28 41.61 -17.56
N ALA A 16 10.42 40.77 -16.56
CA ALA A 16 10.09 39.36 -16.66
C ALA A 16 8.57 39.21 -16.80
N THR A 17 8.06 39.29 -18.02
CA THR A 17 6.66 38.99 -18.35
C THR A 17 6.46 37.49 -18.20
N VAL A 18 6.09 37.03 -16.99
CA VAL A 18 5.63 35.65 -16.77
C VAL A 18 4.25 35.52 -17.46
N SER A 19 4.28 35.14 -18.74
CA SER A 19 3.09 34.74 -19.48
C SER A 19 2.51 33.50 -18.80
N LYS A 20 1.43 33.68 -18.01
CA LYS A 20 0.58 32.57 -17.55
C LYS A 20 -0.14 31.99 -18.76
N THR A 21 0.51 31.08 -19.47
CA THR A 21 -0.13 30.27 -20.51
C THR A 21 -1.21 29.43 -19.84
N LYS A 22 -2.47 29.91 -19.86
CA LYS A 22 -3.63 29.11 -19.56
C LYS A 22 -3.65 27.97 -20.59
N VAL A 23 -3.20 26.78 -20.20
CA VAL A 23 -3.42 25.56 -20.98
C VAL A 23 -4.92 25.38 -21.10
N LYS A 24 -5.51 25.82 -22.22
CA LYS A 24 -6.88 25.49 -22.58
C LYS A 24 -6.95 23.97 -22.68
N ARG A 25 -7.57 23.31 -21.69
CA ARG A 25 -7.99 21.92 -21.84
C ARG A 25 -8.89 21.88 -23.07
N LYS A 26 -8.34 21.38 -24.19
CA LYS A 26 -9.13 21.05 -25.37
C LYS A 26 -10.20 20.09 -24.89
N SER A 27 -11.47 20.47 -25.05
CA SER A 27 -12.60 19.56 -24.90
C SER A 27 -12.43 18.50 -25.98
N GLU A 28 -11.82 17.37 -25.60
CA GLU A 28 -11.67 16.23 -26.52
C GLU A 28 -13.09 15.71 -26.83
N LYS A 29 -13.47 15.77 -28.07
CA LYS A 29 -14.74 15.20 -28.54
C LYS A 29 -14.77 13.73 -28.17
N LEU A 30 -15.85 13.32 -27.48
CA LEU A 30 -16.09 11.92 -27.13
C LEU A 30 -16.21 11.10 -28.43
N THR A 31 -15.18 10.36 -28.76
CA THR A 31 -15.19 9.40 -29.86
C THR A 31 -16.04 8.19 -29.46
N ILE A 32 -16.78 7.58 -30.39
CA ILE A 32 -17.62 6.39 -30.14
C ILE A 32 -16.85 5.32 -29.38
N GLY A 33 -15.59 5.04 -29.75
CA GLY A 33 -14.73 4.09 -29.05
C GLY A 33 -14.47 4.45 -27.57
N ARG A 34 -14.38 5.75 -27.25
CA ARG A 34 -14.22 6.22 -25.87
C ARG A 34 -15.49 6.04 -25.06
N ILE A 35 -16.68 6.25 -25.68
CA ILE A 35 -17.97 5.98 -25.03
C ILE A 35 -18.10 4.50 -24.72
N VAL A 36 -17.81 3.62 -25.68
CA VAL A 36 -17.86 2.16 -25.51
C VAL A 36 -16.91 1.72 -24.38
N LEU A 37 -15.69 2.26 -24.35
CA LEU A 37 -14.71 1.97 -23.30
C LEU A 37 -15.23 2.40 -21.92
N ILE A 38 -15.78 3.61 -21.79
CA ILE A 38 -16.35 4.11 -20.52
C ILE A 38 -17.51 3.21 -20.06
N VAL A 39 -18.42 2.85 -20.95
CA VAL A 39 -19.56 1.97 -20.64
C VAL A 39 -19.07 0.61 -20.16
N LEU A 40 -18.09 0.02 -20.86
CA LEU A 40 -17.49 -1.28 -20.48
C LEU A 40 -16.82 -1.20 -19.11
N LEU A 41 -15.99 -0.18 -18.88
CA LEU A 41 -15.31 0.02 -17.58
C LEU A 41 -16.30 0.26 -16.44
N THR A 42 -17.36 1.04 -16.70
CA THR A 42 -18.42 1.28 -15.71
C THR A 42 -19.16 -0.02 -15.39
N PHE A 43 -19.50 -0.80 -16.41
CA PHE A 43 -20.14 -2.11 -16.22
C PHE A 43 -19.26 -3.06 -15.38
N LEU A 44 -17.99 -3.17 -15.71
CA LEU A 44 -17.03 -4.00 -14.95
C LEU A 44 -16.91 -3.50 -13.49
N ALA A 45 -16.86 -2.18 -13.28
CA ALA A 45 -16.82 -1.59 -11.94
C ALA A 45 -18.09 -1.93 -11.13
N LEU A 46 -19.27 -1.88 -11.75
CA LEU A 46 -20.53 -2.24 -11.09
C LEU A 46 -20.54 -3.74 -10.72
N VAL A 47 -20.10 -4.60 -11.63
CA VAL A 47 -20.00 -6.05 -11.36
C VAL A 47 -19.06 -6.34 -10.17
N THR A 48 -17.91 -5.67 -10.09
CA THR A 48 -16.96 -5.85 -8.98
C THR A 48 -17.49 -5.34 -7.64
N LEU A 49 -18.47 -4.41 -7.65
CA LEU A 49 -19.10 -3.90 -6.43
C LEU A 49 -20.24 -4.81 -5.90
N ILE A 50 -20.78 -5.70 -6.72
CA ILE A 50 -21.89 -6.61 -6.34
C ILE A 50 -21.62 -7.35 -5.01
N PRO A 51 -20.47 -8.05 -4.81
CA PRO A 51 -20.21 -8.76 -3.57
C PRO A 51 -20.12 -7.82 -2.35
N PHE A 52 -19.65 -6.60 -2.52
CA PHE A 52 -19.60 -5.62 -1.43
C PHE A 52 -20.99 -5.12 -1.03
N PHE A 53 -21.86 -4.88 -2.01
CA PHE A 53 -23.27 -4.55 -1.74
C PHE A 53 -23.98 -5.70 -1.03
N TRP A 54 -23.70 -6.95 -1.45
CA TRP A 54 -24.29 -8.10 -0.79
C TRP A 54 -23.79 -8.25 0.65
N MET A 55 -22.49 -8.10 0.89
CA MET A 55 -21.88 -8.11 2.22
C MET A 55 -22.52 -7.03 3.12
N LEU A 56 -22.66 -5.80 2.61
CA LEU A 56 -23.30 -4.69 3.32
C LEU A 56 -24.78 -4.97 3.63
N SER A 57 -25.53 -5.49 2.67
CA SER A 57 -26.91 -5.91 2.89
C SER A 57 -27.01 -7.04 3.93
N ALA A 58 -26.16 -8.05 3.80
CA ALA A 58 -26.15 -9.22 4.71
C ALA A 58 -25.78 -8.84 6.14
N SER A 59 -24.97 -7.80 6.35
CA SER A 59 -24.60 -7.33 7.69
C SER A 59 -25.78 -6.78 8.51
N PHE A 60 -26.89 -6.43 7.86
CA PHE A 60 -28.13 -5.97 8.49
C PHE A 60 -29.21 -7.05 8.59
N LYS A 61 -28.91 -8.30 8.25
CA LYS A 61 -29.87 -9.43 8.30
C LYS A 61 -29.74 -10.25 9.59
N THR A 62 -30.73 -11.10 9.82
CA THR A 62 -30.58 -12.23 10.75
C THR A 62 -29.72 -13.30 10.10
N ASN A 63 -29.13 -14.19 10.91
CA ASN A 63 -28.28 -15.29 10.40
C ASN A 63 -29.01 -16.19 9.38
N ASN A 64 -30.30 -16.46 9.63
CA ASN A 64 -31.12 -17.30 8.77
C ASN A 64 -31.49 -16.61 7.42
N GLU A 65 -31.51 -15.28 7.38
CA GLU A 65 -31.82 -14.53 6.15
C GLU A 65 -30.63 -14.37 5.20
N VAL A 66 -29.41 -14.61 5.67
CA VAL A 66 -28.20 -14.35 4.86
C VAL A 66 -28.20 -15.22 3.60
N PHE A 67 -28.54 -16.50 3.70
CA PHE A 67 -28.50 -17.46 2.59
C PHE A 67 -29.88 -17.98 2.16
N THR A 68 -30.93 -17.19 2.31
CA THR A 68 -32.28 -17.58 1.83
C THR A 68 -32.33 -17.65 0.31
N VAL A 69 -33.11 -18.58 -0.20
CA VAL A 69 -33.40 -18.73 -1.63
C VAL A 69 -34.89 -18.43 -1.87
N PRO A 70 -35.23 -17.52 -2.77
CA PRO A 70 -34.37 -16.69 -3.62
C PRO A 70 -33.56 -15.63 -2.84
N ILE A 71 -32.41 -15.23 -3.39
CA ILE A 71 -31.52 -14.23 -2.76
C ILE A 71 -32.27 -12.91 -2.54
N GLN A 72 -32.28 -12.47 -1.30
CA GLN A 72 -32.89 -11.17 -0.92
C GLN A 72 -31.80 -10.11 -0.84
N TRP A 73 -31.80 -9.17 -1.76
CA TRP A 73 -30.82 -8.07 -1.80
C TRP A 73 -31.02 -7.00 -0.72
N VAL A 74 -32.23 -6.86 -0.20
CA VAL A 74 -32.60 -5.93 0.86
C VAL A 74 -33.11 -6.74 2.05
N PRO A 75 -32.68 -6.44 3.30
CA PRO A 75 -33.21 -7.10 4.48
C PRO A 75 -34.73 -6.92 4.60
N LYS A 76 -35.48 -7.93 5.01
CA LYS A 76 -36.90 -7.80 5.35
C LYS A 76 -37.06 -6.99 6.62
N THR A 77 -36.22 -7.28 7.60
CA THR A 77 -36.09 -6.56 8.86
C THR A 77 -34.64 -6.09 8.99
N TRP A 78 -34.47 -4.84 9.41
CA TRP A 78 -33.13 -4.27 9.58
C TRP A 78 -32.64 -4.53 10.98
N HIS A 79 -31.44 -5.13 11.08
CA HIS A 79 -30.76 -5.48 12.34
C HIS A 79 -29.45 -4.68 12.49
N PRO A 80 -29.51 -3.33 12.73
CA PRO A 80 -28.32 -2.52 12.95
C PRO A 80 -27.57 -2.91 14.24
N GLU A 81 -28.26 -3.57 15.19
CA GLU A 81 -27.66 -4.12 16.40
C GLU A 81 -26.51 -5.09 16.15
N ASN A 82 -26.42 -5.73 14.97
CA ASN A 82 -25.29 -6.57 14.61
C ASN A 82 -23.95 -5.81 14.76
N TYR A 83 -23.95 -4.51 14.47
CA TYR A 83 -22.75 -3.68 14.61
C TYR A 83 -22.37 -3.37 16.06
N SER A 84 -23.28 -3.47 17.02
CA SER A 84 -22.95 -3.39 18.44
C SER A 84 -22.54 -4.76 18.97
N VAL A 85 -23.27 -5.81 18.58
CA VAL A 85 -23.02 -7.19 19.05
C VAL A 85 -21.62 -7.71 18.70
N ILE A 86 -21.04 -7.32 17.55
CA ILE A 86 -19.68 -7.78 17.17
C ILE A 86 -18.61 -7.36 18.16
N TRP A 87 -18.78 -6.24 18.89
CA TRP A 87 -17.80 -5.76 19.87
C TRP A 87 -17.90 -6.49 21.22
N ASP A 88 -19.12 -6.99 21.56
CA ASP A 88 -19.37 -7.73 22.78
C ASP A 88 -19.05 -9.22 22.61
N ARG A 89 -19.22 -9.74 21.38
CA ARG A 89 -19.05 -11.17 21.07
C ARG A 89 -17.59 -11.61 21.07
N ILE A 90 -16.70 -10.75 20.60
CA ILE A 90 -15.25 -10.96 20.57
C ILE A 90 -14.54 -9.63 20.91
N PRO A 91 -13.31 -9.66 21.43
CA PRO A 91 -12.54 -8.43 21.71
C PRO A 91 -12.04 -7.75 20.45
N LEU A 92 -12.99 -7.39 19.56
CA LEU A 92 -12.72 -6.90 18.20
C LEU A 92 -11.84 -5.64 18.20
N LEU A 93 -12.01 -4.74 19.19
CA LEU A 93 -11.17 -3.53 19.32
C LEU A 93 -9.69 -3.88 19.57
N THR A 94 -9.41 -4.92 20.36
CA THR A 94 -8.04 -5.41 20.58
C THR A 94 -7.46 -5.94 19.26
N PHE A 95 -8.23 -6.71 18.51
CA PHE A 95 -7.81 -7.24 17.22
C PHE A 95 -7.54 -6.14 16.19
N PHE A 96 -8.36 -5.09 16.18
CA PHE A 96 -8.11 -3.89 15.38
C PHE A 96 -6.78 -3.22 15.73
N LYS A 97 -6.53 -3.00 17.04
CA LYS A 97 -5.28 -2.39 17.52
C LYS A 97 -4.06 -3.22 17.12
N ASN A 98 -4.13 -4.55 17.30
CA ASN A 98 -3.05 -5.45 16.93
C ASN A 98 -2.77 -5.43 15.43
N THR A 99 -3.84 -5.52 14.61
CA THR A 99 -3.71 -5.49 13.14
C THR A 99 -3.19 -4.13 12.65
N ALA A 100 -3.69 -3.02 13.21
CA ALA A 100 -3.19 -1.69 12.89
C ALA A 100 -1.72 -1.53 13.27
N PHE A 101 -1.31 -1.99 14.46
CA PHE A 101 0.07 -2.00 14.90
C PHE A 101 0.96 -2.77 13.91
N LEU A 102 0.59 -4.02 13.59
CA LEU A 102 1.34 -4.83 12.63
C LEU A 102 1.43 -4.17 11.26
N SER A 103 0.30 -3.73 10.71
CA SER A 103 0.24 -3.13 9.37
C SER A 103 1.06 -1.85 9.28
N ILE A 104 1.01 -0.99 10.29
CA ILE A 104 1.79 0.25 10.31
C ILE A 104 3.28 -0.04 10.49
N ILE A 105 3.66 -0.84 11.49
CA ILE A 105 5.06 -1.08 11.83
C ILE A 105 5.76 -1.86 10.73
N ILE A 106 5.16 -2.93 10.23
CA ILE A 106 5.73 -3.73 9.13
C ILE A 106 5.87 -2.87 7.87
N THR A 107 4.85 -2.07 7.52
CA THR A 107 4.92 -1.17 6.37
C THR A 107 6.07 -0.18 6.50
N LEU A 108 6.22 0.47 7.66
CA LEU A 108 7.31 1.42 7.89
C LEU A 108 8.68 0.75 7.80
N ILE A 109 8.86 -0.41 8.42
CA ILE A 109 10.13 -1.15 8.37
C ILE A 109 10.43 -1.61 6.94
N GLN A 110 9.45 -2.16 6.22
CA GLN A 110 9.64 -2.57 4.83
C GLN A 110 9.95 -1.40 3.90
N LEU A 111 9.31 -0.25 4.09
CA LEU A 111 9.64 0.96 3.32
C LEU A 111 11.10 1.38 3.55
N LEU A 112 11.55 1.42 4.79
CA LEU A 112 12.92 1.80 5.12
C LEU A 112 13.93 0.78 4.57
N THR A 113 13.77 -0.50 4.90
CA THR A 113 14.71 -1.56 4.50
C THR A 113 14.77 -1.72 2.98
N SER A 114 13.60 -1.72 2.31
CA SER A 114 13.53 -1.85 0.86
C SER A 114 14.08 -0.62 0.14
N SER A 115 13.84 0.58 0.67
CA SER A 115 14.32 1.83 0.08
C SER A 115 15.84 1.93 0.15
N PHE A 116 16.45 1.61 1.30
CA PHE A 116 17.91 1.59 1.44
C PHE A 116 18.55 0.53 0.54
N ALA A 117 18.03 -0.69 0.56
CA ALA A 117 18.55 -1.75 -0.29
C ALA A 117 18.40 -1.42 -1.79
N ALA A 118 17.25 -0.88 -2.20
CA ALA A 118 17.03 -0.44 -3.57
C ALA A 118 17.99 0.67 -3.99
N TYR A 119 18.30 1.63 -3.12
CA TYR A 119 19.31 2.66 -3.37
C TYR A 119 20.70 2.04 -3.59
N GLY A 120 21.10 1.16 -2.69
CA GLY A 120 22.37 0.44 -2.84
C GLY A 120 22.47 -0.34 -4.15
N PHE A 121 21.43 -1.08 -4.53
CA PHE A 121 21.41 -1.89 -5.76
C PHE A 121 21.19 -1.07 -7.05
N SER A 122 20.72 0.17 -6.98
CA SER A 122 20.46 0.99 -8.18
C SER A 122 21.49 2.07 -8.43
N LYS A 123 21.97 2.75 -7.36
CA LYS A 123 22.78 3.98 -7.46
C LYS A 123 24.20 3.83 -6.95
N MET A 124 24.48 2.77 -6.21
CA MET A 124 25.86 2.51 -5.75
C MET A 124 26.55 1.48 -6.64
N HIS A 125 27.87 1.63 -6.80
CA HIS A 125 28.72 0.74 -7.58
C HIS A 125 29.61 -0.06 -6.63
N PHE A 126 29.39 -1.38 -6.56
CA PHE A 126 30.25 -2.30 -5.80
C PHE A 126 30.34 -3.66 -6.49
N LYS A 127 31.40 -4.39 -6.19
CA LYS A 127 31.69 -5.69 -6.80
C LYS A 127 30.64 -6.73 -6.41
N GLY A 128 30.03 -7.41 -7.39
CA GLY A 128 29.02 -8.45 -7.13
C GLY A 128 27.59 -7.92 -6.91
N ARG A 129 27.34 -6.61 -7.09
CA ARG A 129 26.01 -5.99 -6.89
C ARG A 129 24.89 -6.73 -7.59
N ASP A 130 25.05 -7.01 -8.88
CA ASP A 130 23.98 -7.58 -9.70
C ASP A 130 23.76 -9.07 -9.36
N THR A 131 24.81 -9.80 -9.04
CA THR A 131 24.74 -11.20 -8.56
C THR A 131 24.02 -11.27 -7.21
N LEU A 132 24.37 -10.38 -6.27
CA LEU A 132 23.71 -10.32 -4.97
C LEU A 132 22.24 -9.93 -5.10
N PHE A 133 21.93 -8.97 -5.97
CA PHE A 133 20.56 -8.58 -6.26
C PHE A 133 19.75 -9.75 -6.84
N LEU A 134 20.29 -10.48 -7.84
CA LEU A 134 19.62 -11.65 -8.42
C LEU A 134 19.41 -12.77 -7.38
N ALA A 135 20.41 -13.05 -6.54
CA ALA A 135 20.27 -14.03 -5.46
C ALA A 135 19.17 -13.62 -4.47
N TYR A 136 19.10 -12.32 -4.10
CA TYR A 136 18.07 -11.81 -3.21
C TYR A 136 16.68 -11.90 -3.83
N ILE A 137 16.51 -11.50 -5.10
CA ILE A 137 15.22 -11.62 -5.81
C ILE A 137 14.83 -13.09 -6.00
N GLY A 138 15.80 -13.98 -6.21
CA GLY A 138 15.57 -15.43 -6.30
C GLY A 138 14.83 -16.01 -5.07
N THR A 139 14.93 -15.37 -3.91
CA THR A 139 14.19 -15.80 -2.71
C THR A 139 12.68 -15.68 -2.85
N ILE A 140 12.15 -14.84 -3.76
CA ILE A 140 10.72 -14.73 -4.03
C ILE A 140 10.14 -16.05 -4.59
N ALA A 141 10.96 -16.81 -5.33
CA ALA A 141 10.54 -18.07 -5.91
C ALA A 141 10.36 -19.20 -4.87
N VAL A 142 10.91 -19.02 -3.66
CA VAL A 142 10.78 -20.01 -2.58
C VAL A 142 9.45 -19.78 -1.86
N PRO A 143 8.48 -20.72 -1.96
CA PRO A 143 7.19 -20.55 -1.29
C PRO A 143 7.39 -20.55 0.23
N TRP A 144 6.72 -19.60 0.90
CA TRP A 144 6.84 -19.43 2.35
C TRP A 144 6.53 -20.72 3.14
N GLN A 145 5.61 -21.52 2.66
CA GLN A 145 5.22 -22.79 3.28
C GLN A 145 6.39 -23.78 3.43
N SER A 146 7.42 -23.70 2.58
CA SER A 146 8.58 -24.58 2.65
C SER A 146 9.51 -24.29 3.84
N TYR A 147 9.51 -23.05 4.36
CA TYR A 147 10.37 -22.65 5.46
C TYR A 147 9.62 -22.15 6.71
N MET A 148 8.28 -22.19 6.73
CA MET A 148 7.50 -21.73 7.87
C MET A 148 7.78 -22.53 9.16
N ILE A 149 8.04 -23.85 9.05
CA ILE A 149 8.35 -24.69 10.22
C ILE A 149 9.72 -24.33 10.82
N PRO A 150 10.82 -24.25 10.06
CA PRO A 150 12.08 -23.71 10.55
C PRO A 150 11.95 -22.31 11.18
N GLN A 151 11.17 -21.42 10.57
CA GLN A 151 10.91 -20.09 11.14
C GLN A 151 10.18 -20.16 12.48
N PHE A 152 9.18 -21.03 12.61
CA PHE A 152 8.47 -21.24 13.87
C PHE A 152 9.42 -21.73 14.99
N ILE A 153 10.26 -22.70 14.68
CA ILE A 153 11.29 -23.22 15.62
C ILE A 153 12.23 -22.09 16.07
N MET A 154 12.68 -21.27 15.13
CA MET A 154 13.53 -20.12 15.41
C MET A 154 12.85 -19.09 16.31
N MET A 155 11.58 -18.72 16.02
CA MET A 155 10.83 -17.79 16.86
C MET A 155 10.57 -18.36 18.26
N ARG A 156 10.36 -19.67 18.36
CA ARG A 156 10.24 -20.36 19.66
C ARG A 156 11.56 -20.29 20.46
N GLN A 157 12.70 -20.51 19.82
CA GLN A 157 14.01 -20.39 20.47
C GLN A 157 14.29 -18.97 20.98
N PHE A 158 13.85 -17.96 20.21
CA PHE A 158 13.96 -16.55 20.62
C PHE A 158 12.90 -16.12 21.63
N LYS A 159 11.99 -17.04 22.05
CA LYS A 159 10.87 -16.74 22.95
C LYS A 159 9.95 -15.64 22.43
N LEU A 160 9.78 -15.57 21.13
CA LEU A 160 8.94 -14.59 20.44
C LEU A 160 7.59 -15.16 19.96
N THR A 161 7.38 -16.49 20.11
CA THR A 161 6.05 -17.06 19.82
C THR A 161 5.00 -16.42 20.72
N ASP A 162 3.78 -16.29 20.20
CA ASP A 162 2.67 -15.59 20.82
C ASP A 162 2.95 -14.11 21.17
N THR A 163 3.73 -13.46 20.34
CA THR A 163 3.95 -12.00 20.38
C THR A 163 3.80 -11.38 19.00
N LEU A 164 3.33 -10.14 18.93
CA LEU A 164 3.25 -9.41 17.65
C LEU A 164 4.63 -9.19 17.02
N TRP A 165 5.68 -9.16 17.83
CA TRP A 165 7.05 -8.95 17.37
C TRP A 165 7.58 -10.12 16.51
N SER A 166 7.06 -11.35 16.69
CA SER A 166 7.40 -12.44 15.78
C SER A 166 7.05 -12.11 14.34
N LEU A 167 5.86 -11.57 14.10
CA LEU A 167 5.39 -11.18 12.77
C LEU A 167 6.15 -9.97 12.23
N VAL A 168 6.43 -8.98 13.08
CA VAL A 168 7.22 -7.80 12.70
C VAL A 168 8.61 -8.21 12.20
N LEU A 169 9.33 -9.08 12.93
CA LEU A 169 10.68 -9.52 12.56
C LEU A 169 10.68 -10.37 11.29
N LEU A 170 9.74 -11.31 11.17
CA LEU A 170 9.64 -12.19 10.01
C LEU A 170 9.28 -11.44 8.72
N GLN A 171 8.56 -10.34 8.83
CA GLN A 171 8.11 -9.53 7.70
C GLN A 171 8.90 -8.22 7.53
N ALA A 172 9.98 -8.00 8.30
CA ALA A 172 10.78 -6.78 8.26
C ALA A 172 11.48 -6.52 6.91
N PHE A 173 11.70 -7.54 6.10
CA PHE A 173 12.42 -7.48 4.84
C PHE A 173 11.56 -8.03 3.71
N SER A 174 11.54 -7.32 2.58
CA SER A 174 10.74 -7.69 1.42
C SER A 174 11.57 -7.67 0.13
N ALA A 175 11.82 -8.84 -0.45
CA ALA A 175 12.50 -8.92 -1.75
C ALA A 175 11.67 -8.26 -2.85
N PHE A 176 10.33 -8.39 -2.79
CA PHE A 176 9.42 -7.67 -3.68
C PHE A 176 9.54 -6.15 -3.53
N GLY A 177 9.59 -5.64 -2.29
CA GLY A 177 9.74 -4.20 -2.03
C GLY A 177 11.06 -3.65 -2.58
N VAL A 178 12.16 -4.39 -2.39
CA VAL A 178 13.47 -4.02 -2.96
C VAL A 178 13.43 -4.03 -4.48
N PHE A 179 12.83 -5.05 -5.09
CA PHE A 179 12.67 -5.12 -6.54
C PHE A 179 11.88 -3.94 -7.09
N LEU A 180 10.70 -3.68 -6.54
CA LEU A 180 9.82 -2.59 -6.98
C LEU A 180 10.55 -1.24 -6.94
N LEU A 181 11.16 -0.92 -5.81
CA LEU A 181 11.84 0.36 -5.63
C LEU A 181 13.12 0.45 -6.47
N LYS A 182 13.89 -0.64 -6.59
CA LYS A 182 15.09 -0.66 -7.44
C LYS A 182 14.75 -0.41 -8.91
N GLN A 183 13.67 -0.99 -9.43
CA GLN A 183 13.22 -0.73 -10.80
C GLN A 183 12.89 0.75 -11.01
N TYR A 184 12.19 1.36 -10.05
CA TYR A 184 11.85 2.77 -10.12
C TYR A 184 13.10 3.67 -9.96
N TYR A 185 14.00 3.37 -9.04
CA TYR A 185 15.22 4.15 -8.83
C TYR A 185 16.16 4.07 -10.04
N SER A 186 16.22 2.91 -10.72
CA SER A 186 17.00 2.74 -11.95
C SER A 186 16.47 3.54 -13.13
N SER A 187 15.22 4.03 -13.09
CA SER A 187 14.68 4.91 -14.12
C SER A 187 15.05 6.39 -13.96
N ILE A 188 15.59 6.75 -12.79
CA ILE A 188 16.09 8.11 -12.53
C ILE A 188 17.49 8.23 -13.16
N PRO A 189 17.76 9.28 -13.98
CA PRO A 189 19.07 9.49 -14.61
C PRO A 189 20.19 9.57 -13.56
N ASP A 190 21.33 8.90 -13.85
CA ASP A 190 22.47 8.88 -12.93
C ASP A 190 23.19 10.24 -12.88
N GLU A 191 23.06 11.04 -13.92
CA GLU A 191 23.60 12.41 -14.02
C GLU A 191 23.10 13.30 -12.89
N LEU A 192 21.88 13.08 -12.36
CA LEU A 192 21.37 13.81 -11.21
C LEU A 192 22.14 13.47 -9.93
N CYS A 193 22.58 12.23 -9.78
CA CYS A 193 23.37 11.82 -8.64
C CYS A 193 24.84 12.28 -8.79
N GLU A 194 25.37 12.25 -10.01
CA GLU A 194 26.74 12.68 -10.30
C GLU A 194 26.92 14.17 -10.09
N SER A 195 26.00 15.00 -10.62
CA SER A 195 26.03 16.46 -10.39
C SER A 195 25.96 16.80 -8.91
N ALA A 196 25.12 16.10 -8.16
CA ALA A 196 25.02 16.31 -6.72
C ALA A 196 26.29 15.90 -5.96
N ARG A 197 27.03 14.87 -6.42
CA ARG A 197 28.36 14.51 -5.87
C ARG A 197 29.38 15.59 -6.15
N ILE A 198 29.37 16.18 -7.35
CA ILE A 198 30.23 17.32 -7.72
C ILE A 198 29.92 18.53 -6.81
N ASP A 199 28.65 18.76 -6.48
CA ASP A 199 28.20 19.80 -5.55
C ASP A 199 28.52 19.49 -4.07
N GLY A 200 29.19 18.36 -3.78
CA GLY A 200 29.66 17.99 -2.45
C GLY A 200 28.59 17.29 -1.57
N LEU A 201 27.47 16.82 -2.13
CA LEU A 201 26.51 16.02 -1.37
C LEU A 201 27.07 14.62 -1.08
N SER A 202 26.91 14.17 0.18
CA SER A 202 27.15 12.77 0.56
C SER A 202 26.08 11.86 -0.03
N GLU A 203 26.34 10.54 -0.11
CA GLU A 203 25.37 9.54 -0.56
C GLU A 203 24.04 9.60 0.23
N TRP A 204 24.11 9.85 1.54
CA TRP A 204 22.92 10.10 2.36
C TRP A 204 22.16 11.36 1.94
N GLY A 205 22.89 12.41 1.58
CA GLY A 205 22.32 13.67 1.06
C GLY A 205 21.59 13.46 -0.26
N ILE A 206 22.21 12.71 -1.20
CA ILE A 206 21.63 12.36 -2.50
C ILE A 206 20.38 11.50 -2.31
N TYR A 207 20.46 10.45 -1.50
CA TYR A 207 19.31 9.60 -1.18
C TYR A 207 18.14 10.41 -0.66
N ARG A 208 18.35 11.24 0.38
CA ARG A 208 17.28 11.95 1.07
C ARG A 208 16.71 13.13 0.28
N ARG A 209 17.58 13.90 -0.42
CA ARG A 209 17.17 15.17 -1.07
C ARG A 209 16.79 15.00 -2.53
N ILE A 210 17.27 13.95 -3.21
CA ILE A 210 17.05 13.73 -4.64
C ILE A 210 16.19 12.49 -4.86
N ILE A 211 16.66 11.31 -4.44
CA ILE A 211 16.00 10.04 -4.77
C ILE A 211 14.66 9.90 -4.06
N LEU A 212 14.59 10.05 -2.75
CA LEU A 212 13.34 9.89 -1.99
C LEU A 212 12.20 10.80 -2.48
N PRO A 213 12.42 12.11 -2.73
CA PRO A 213 11.35 12.97 -3.23
C PRO A 213 10.85 12.58 -4.62
N LEU A 214 11.75 12.15 -5.51
CA LEU A 214 11.39 11.74 -6.86
C LEU A 214 10.65 10.39 -6.90
N THR A 215 10.80 9.57 -5.86
CA THR A 215 10.24 8.20 -5.82
C THR A 215 8.98 8.08 -4.97
N LYS A 216 8.37 9.19 -4.57
CA LYS A 216 7.10 9.19 -3.82
C LYS A 216 6.01 8.28 -4.41
N PRO A 217 5.79 8.21 -5.74
CA PRO A 217 4.77 7.32 -6.31
C PRO A 217 5.08 5.83 -6.07
N ALA A 218 6.34 5.42 -6.19
CA ALA A 218 6.74 4.03 -5.93
C ALA A 218 6.67 3.66 -4.44
N LEU A 219 7.07 4.60 -3.56
CA LEU A 219 6.92 4.43 -2.12
C LEU A 219 5.45 4.32 -1.70
N ALA A 220 4.56 5.13 -2.29
CA ALA A 220 3.13 5.03 -2.04
C ALA A 220 2.55 3.70 -2.51
N SER A 221 2.98 3.20 -3.67
CA SER A 221 2.58 1.89 -4.17
C SER A 221 3.01 0.77 -3.23
N LEU A 222 4.27 0.79 -2.77
CA LEU A 222 4.77 -0.19 -1.80
C LEU A 222 4.02 -0.08 -0.46
N THR A 223 3.70 1.13 -0.01
CA THR A 223 2.91 1.36 1.21
C THR A 223 1.55 0.68 1.13
N ILE A 224 0.79 0.91 0.04
CA ILE A 224 -0.53 0.31 -0.14
C ILE A 224 -0.43 -1.22 -0.16
N ILE A 225 0.48 -1.76 -0.97
CA ILE A 225 0.64 -3.21 -1.14
C ILE A 225 1.00 -3.86 0.21
N THR A 226 2.00 -3.34 0.92
CA THR A 226 2.44 -3.90 2.20
C THR A 226 1.35 -3.77 3.26
N PHE A 227 0.72 -2.60 3.39
CA PHE A 227 -0.34 -2.38 4.36
C PHE A 227 -1.52 -3.33 4.13
N VAL A 228 -2.01 -3.45 2.90
CA VAL A 228 -3.14 -4.33 2.54
C VAL A 228 -2.79 -5.79 2.79
N ASN A 229 -1.60 -6.23 2.40
CA ASN A 229 -1.16 -7.61 2.61
C ASN A 229 -1.07 -7.95 4.11
N THR A 230 -0.47 -7.07 4.92
CA THR A 230 -0.36 -7.29 6.37
C THR A 230 -1.72 -7.21 7.06
N TRP A 231 -2.59 -6.27 6.65
CA TRP A 231 -3.95 -6.14 7.19
C TRP A 231 -4.78 -7.41 6.96
N ASN A 232 -4.62 -8.03 5.80
CA ASN A 232 -5.36 -9.23 5.41
C ASN A 232 -4.61 -10.54 5.75
N ASP A 233 -3.45 -10.46 6.40
CA ASP A 233 -2.70 -11.67 6.75
C ASP A 233 -3.46 -12.50 7.80
N TYR A 234 -3.80 -13.71 7.41
CA TYR A 234 -4.42 -14.73 8.27
C TYR A 234 -3.42 -15.78 8.72
N MET A 235 -2.58 -16.25 7.79
CA MET A 235 -1.75 -17.43 7.99
C MET A 235 -0.60 -17.18 8.97
N GLY A 236 0.08 -16.03 8.85
CA GLY A 236 1.12 -15.66 9.79
C GLY A 236 0.58 -15.57 11.22
N PRO A 237 -0.43 -14.73 11.50
CA PRO A 237 -1.08 -14.69 12.81
C PRO A 237 -1.57 -16.06 13.31
N PHE A 238 -2.14 -16.90 12.45
CA PHE A 238 -2.63 -18.22 12.82
C PHE A 238 -1.53 -19.14 13.34
N ILE A 239 -0.33 -19.06 12.79
CA ILE A 239 0.80 -19.92 13.17
C ILE A 239 1.53 -19.38 14.42
N TYR A 240 1.71 -18.08 14.50
CA TYR A 240 2.59 -17.47 15.51
C TYR A 240 1.88 -16.92 16.74
N LEU A 241 0.54 -16.69 16.68
CA LEU A 241 -0.24 -16.12 17.79
C LEU A 241 -1.26 -17.14 18.30
N SER A 242 -1.29 -17.37 19.60
CA SER A 242 -2.20 -18.33 20.25
C SER A 242 -3.17 -17.67 21.22
N SER A 243 -2.69 -16.74 22.06
CA SER A 243 -3.53 -16.03 23.05
C SER A 243 -4.53 -15.08 22.38
N THR A 244 -5.70 -14.94 22.99
CA THR A 244 -6.76 -14.08 22.45
C THR A 244 -6.31 -12.62 22.37
N GLU A 245 -5.51 -12.15 23.32
CA GLU A 245 -5.03 -10.78 23.42
C GLU A 245 -4.13 -10.37 22.23
N ASN A 246 -3.44 -11.34 21.61
CA ASN A 246 -2.53 -11.12 20.50
C ASN A 246 -3.15 -11.34 19.12
N LYS A 247 -4.41 -11.83 19.05
CA LYS A 247 -5.05 -12.12 17.76
C LYS A 247 -5.26 -10.85 16.94
N THR A 248 -5.28 -11.06 15.62
CA THR A 248 -5.58 -10.05 14.59
C THR A 248 -7.06 -10.11 14.17
N ILE A 249 -7.51 -9.12 13.39
CA ILE A 249 -8.88 -9.07 12.85
C ILE A 249 -9.21 -10.35 12.07
N GLN A 250 -8.29 -10.82 11.22
CA GLN A 250 -8.54 -11.99 10.38
C GLN A 250 -8.77 -13.25 11.22
N LEU A 251 -8.03 -13.41 12.32
CA LEU A 251 -8.27 -14.47 13.29
C LEU A 251 -9.59 -14.24 14.06
N GLY A 252 -9.91 -13.00 14.38
CA GLY A 252 -11.15 -12.62 15.05
C GLY A 252 -12.39 -12.95 14.20
N LEU A 253 -12.38 -12.65 12.91
CA LEU A 253 -13.47 -13.00 11.98
C LEU A 253 -13.74 -14.51 11.98
N LYS A 254 -12.70 -15.32 12.10
CA LYS A 254 -12.84 -16.78 12.19
C LYS A 254 -13.51 -17.24 13.48
N MET A 255 -13.48 -16.47 14.55
CA MET A 255 -14.12 -16.83 15.83
C MET A 255 -15.65 -16.82 15.78
N PHE A 256 -16.25 -16.14 14.78
CA PHE A 256 -17.69 -16.22 14.51
C PHE A 256 -18.12 -17.53 13.85
N VAL A 257 -17.18 -18.39 13.48
CA VAL A 257 -17.42 -19.70 12.87
C VAL A 257 -17.20 -20.76 13.96
N GLY A 258 -18.30 -21.28 14.54
CA GLY A 258 -18.25 -22.39 15.47
C GLY A 258 -18.08 -23.74 14.78
N LEU A 259 -18.06 -24.83 15.55
CA LEU A 259 -17.92 -26.20 15.00
C LEU A 259 -19.17 -26.64 14.23
N PHE A 260 -20.35 -26.17 14.63
CA PHE A 260 -21.65 -26.63 14.09
C PHE A 260 -22.51 -25.49 13.57
N ASP A 261 -22.14 -24.24 13.82
CA ASP A 261 -22.87 -23.05 13.39
C ASP A 261 -21.90 -21.92 13.03
N ALA A 262 -22.36 -21.00 12.20
CA ALA A 262 -21.63 -19.80 11.81
C ALA A 262 -22.53 -18.58 11.86
N GLU A 263 -22.09 -17.55 12.58
CA GLU A 263 -22.80 -16.28 12.72
C GLU A 263 -22.55 -15.39 11.51
N TYR A 264 -23.05 -15.79 10.33
CA TYR A 264 -22.74 -15.13 9.05
C TYR A 264 -23.10 -13.64 9.03
N ALA A 265 -24.21 -13.24 9.64
CA ALA A 265 -24.59 -11.84 9.71
C ALA A 265 -23.55 -11.02 10.49
N LEU A 266 -23.03 -11.55 11.61
CA LEU A 266 -21.96 -10.90 12.39
C LEU A 266 -20.61 -10.92 11.63
N ILE A 267 -20.31 -11.99 10.91
CA ILE A 267 -19.13 -12.04 10.02
C ILE A 267 -19.20 -10.92 8.99
N MET A 268 -20.35 -10.72 8.35
CA MET A 268 -20.55 -9.66 7.37
C MET A 268 -20.43 -8.27 8.01
N ALA A 269 -21.03 -8.04 9.18
CA ALA A 269 -20.92 -6.78 9.91
C ALA A 269 -19.46 -6.47 10.31
N ALA A 270 -18.75 -7.46 10.87
CA ALA A 270 -17.35 -7.31 11.23
C ALA A 270 -16.44 -7.13 10.01
N SER A 271 -16.76 -7.78 8.88
CA SER A 271 -16.04 -7.60 7.61
C SER A 271 -16.23 -6.20 7.02
N VAL A 272 -17.45 -5.64 7.07
CA VAL A 272 -17.71 -4.25 6.65
C VAL A 272 -16.87 -3.28 7.47
N VAL A 273 -16.80 -3.45 8.79
CA VAL A 273 -15.96 -2.59 9.65
C VAL A 273 -14.48 -2.80 9.36
N SER A 274 -14.07 -4.04 9.12
CA SER A 274 -12.66 -4.41 8.87
C SER A 274 -12.11 -3.83 7.56
N ILE A 275 -12.93 -3.56 6.55
CA ILE A 275 -12.48 -3.00 5.26
C ILE A 275 -12.22 -1.49 5.32
N LEU A 276 -12.79 -0.78 6.30
CA LEU A 276 -12.72 0.68 6.37
C LEU A 276 -11.27 1.22 6.44
N PRO A 277 -10.37 0.70 7.28
CA PRO A 277 -9.00 1.20 7.34
C PRO A 277 -8.23 1.00 6.03
N VAL A 278 -8.45 -0.12 5.34
CA VAL A 278 -7.86 -0.37 4.02
C VAL A 278 -8.36 0.66 3.00
N GLY A 279 -9.68 0.92 3.00
CA GLY A 279 -10.29 1.94 2.15
C GLY A 279 -9.73 3.34 2.42
N ILE A 280 -9.55 3.71 3.68
CA ILE A 280 -8.97 5.00 4.07
C ILE A 280 -7.53 5.14 3.55
N VAL A 281 -6.68 4.13 3.77
CA VAL A 281 -5.28 4.15 3.29
C VAL A 281 -5.25 4.26 1.77
N PHE A 282 -6.11 3.51 1.07
CA PHE A 282 -6.20 3.59 -0.39
C PHE A 282 -6.61 4.99 -0.87
N LEU A 283 -7.67 5.57 -0.30
CA LEU A 283 -8.14 6.91 -0.67
C LEU A 283 -7.09 8.01 -0.42
N MET A 284 -6.29 7.88 0.65
CA MET A 284 -5.21 8.82 0.93
C MET A 284 -4.06 8.73 -0.08
N MET A 285 -3.77 7.52 -0.58
CA MET A 285 -2.61 7.24 -1.41
C MET A 285 -2.92 7.12 -2.91
N GLN A 286 -4.18 7.01 -3.34
CA GLN A 286 -4.60 6.69 -4.71
C GLN A 286 -4.00 7.63 -5.78
N LYS A 287 -3.85 8.92 -5.50
CA LYS A 287 -3.29 9.88 -6.45
C LYS A 287 -1.84 9.53 -6.85
N TYR A 288 -1.04 9.11 -5.90
CA TYR A 288 0.36 8.72 -6.15
C TYR A 288 0.44 7.36 -6.86
N PHE A 289 -0.50 6.47 -6.57
CA PHE A 289 -0.60 5.17 -7.24
C PHE A 289 -0.94 5.33 -8.74
N VAL A 290 -1.89 6.20 -9.08
CA VAL A 290 -2.27 6.50 -10.46
C VAL A 290 -1.13 7.19 -11.22
N GLU A 291 -0.42 8.13 -10.60
CA GLU A 291 0.76 8.79 -11.18
C GLU A 291 1.89 7.79 -11.45
N GLY A 292 2.13 6.83 -10.54
CA GLY A 292 3.15 5.80 -10.70
C GLY A 292 2.90 4.85 -11.88
N ILE A 293 1.64 4.45 -12.09
CA ILE A 293 1.26 3.60 -13.24
C ILE A 293 1.34 4.38 -14.55
N ALA A 294 0.89 5.63 -14.57
CA ALA A 294 0.91 6.46 -15.78
C ALA A 294 2.33 6.71 -16.29
N THR A 295 3.32 6.91 -15.41
CA THR A 295 4.71 7.12 -15.79
C THR A 295 5.40 5.86 -16.33
N SER A 296 5.00 4.67 -15.87
CA SER A 296 5.52 3.40 -16.41
C SER A 296 4.94 3.04 -17.78
N GLY A 297 3.73 3.53 -18.09
CA GLY A 297 3.04 3.26 -19.36
C GLY A 297 3.44 4.18 -20.54
N MET A 298 4.18 5.27 -20.29
CA MET A 298 4.59 6.22 -21.35
C MET A 298 5.96 5.91 -21.99
N LYS A 299 6.54 4.75 -21.74
CA LYS A 299 7.77 4.26 -22.39
C LYS A 299 7.45 3.25 -23.51
N GLY A 300 6.42 3.55 -24.31
CA GLY A 300 6.11 2.86 -25.55
C GLY A 300 6.16 3.83 -26.72
#